data_8053e01a2041c25df8d709d6e0bed3a8
#
_entry.id   8053e01a2041c25df8d709d6e0bed3a8
#
_cell.length_a   1.000
_cell.length_b   1.000
_cell.length_c   1.000
_cell.angle_alpha   90.00
_cell.angle_beta   90.00
_cell.angle_gamma   90.00
#
_symmetry.space_group_name_H-M   'P 1'
#
loop_
_entity.id
_entity.type
_entity.pdbx_description
1 polymer ?
#
loop_
_entity_poly.entity_id
_entity_poly.type
_entity_poly.pdbx_seq_one_letter_code
_entity_poly.pdbx_strand_id
1 'polypeptide(L)'
;MSEPSLPQRLRQLVDQIQELAPAERARASALVQTALDFHTAALARLLELLRQEGDGGHAVLEKVSRDGLVRNLLLLHGLHPADLETRTREALARLQPLLRSQGAEVELVAVADDAVRVCLHQSGSGYPASVQTLRAAIEEAVGADAPDVRLVEFVEPGPAGSAATSRVPLPVLARP
;
A
#
# COMPACT_ATOMS: atom_id res chain seq x y z
N MET A 1 27.06 -24.40 -1.06
CA MET A 1 26.87 -23.01 -0.59
C MET A 1 25.76 -22.43 -1.44
N SER A 2 24.59 -22.15 -0.82
CA SER A 2 23.45 -21.58 -1.54
C SER A 2 23.73 -20.11 -1.89
N GLU A 3 23.49 -19.71 -3.13
CA GLU A 3 23.58 -18.30 -3.50
C GLU A 3 22.57 -17.47 -2.71
N PRO A 4 22.95 -16.26 -2.24
CA PRO A 4 22.04 -15.40 -1.51
C PRO A 4 20.86 -14.98 -2.43
N SER A 5 19.66 -14.93 -1.85
CA SER A 5 18.47 -14.46 -2.57
C SER A 5 18.62 -13.01 -3.04
N LEU A 6 17.87 -12.62 -4.09
CA LEU A 6 17.91 -11.24 -4.60
C LEU A 6 17.74 -10.17 -3.51
N PRO A 7 16.78 -10.30 -2.55
CA PRO A 7 16.66 -9.35 -1.45
C PRO A 7 17.88 -9.31 -0.52
N GLN A 8 18.54 -10.44 -0.28
CA GLN A 8 19.75 -10.50 0.54
C GLN A 8 20.93 -9.81 -0.16
N ARG A 9 21.10 -10.04 -1.46
CA ARG A 9 22.13 -9.37 -2.27
C ARG A 9 21.90 -7.86 -2.31
N LEU A 10 20.65 -7.42 -2.47
CA LEU A 10 20.32 -6.00 -2.48
C LEU A 10 20.69 -5.33 -1.15
N ARG A 11 20.35 -5.94 0.00
CA ARG A 11 20.72 -5.43 1.32
C ARG A 11 22.24 -5.30 1.47
N GLN A 12 23.00 -6.34 1.10
CA GLN A 12 24.45 -6.31 1.16
C GLN A 12 25.06 -5.18 0.33
N LEU A 13 24.53 -4.94 -0.89
CA LEU A 13 25.00 -3.85 -1.75
C LEU A 13 24.66 -2.48 -1.18
N VAL A 14 23.46 -2.33 -0.57
CA VAL A 14 23.08 -1.09 0.12
C VAL A 14 24.02 -0.81 1.29
N ASP A 15 24.32 -1.81 2.12
CA ASP A 15 25.25 -1.69 3.24
C ASP A 15 26.65 -1.27 2.74
N GLN A 16 27.17 -1.91 1.69
CA GLN A 16 28.45 -1.55 1.07
C GLN A 16 28.49 -0.12 0.54
N ILE A 17 27.39 0.36 -0.07
CA ILE A 17 27.29 1.75 -0.53
C ILE A 17 27.34 2.72 0.65
N GLN A 18 26.77 2.34 1.81
CA GLN A 18 26.82 3.18 3.02
C GLN A 18 28.25 3.37 3.56
N GLU A 19 29.12 2.38 3.35
CA GLU A 19 30.52 2.39 3.79
C GLU A 19 31.45 3.22 2.86
N LEU A 20 30.99 3.59 1.66
CA LEU A 20 31.78 4.38 0.71
C LEU A 20 32.04 5.81 1.22
N ALA A 21 33.12 6.42 0.72
CA ALA A 21 33.37 7.85 0.92
C ALA A 21 32.22 8.70 0.37
N PRO A 22 31.93 9.88 0.96
CA PRO A 22 30.73 10.67 0.60
C PRO A 22 30.59 10.96 -0.90
N ALA A 23 31.66 11.25 -1.59
CA ALA A 23 31.65 11.53 -3.03
C ALA A 23 31.34 10.29 -3.89
N GLU A 24 31.87 9.13 -3.49
CA GLU A 24 31.62 7.84 -4.16
C GLU A 24 30.20 7.35 -3.89
N ARG A 25 29.73 7.50 -2.66
CA ARG A 25 28.34 7.20 -2.27
C ARG A 25 27.36 8.03 -3.09
N ALA A 26 27.61 9.33 -3.23
CA ALA A 26 26.76 10.22 -4.04
C ALA A 26 26.69 9.76 -5.50
N ARG A 27 27.82 9.35 -6.09
CA ARG A 27 27.85 8.83 -7.47
C ARG A 27 27.12 7.51 -7.61
N ALA A 28 27.32 6.57 -6.66
CA ALA A 28 26.63 5.29 -6.66
C ALA A 28 25.12 5.46 -6.51
N SER A 29 24.70 6.33 -5.57
CA SER A 29 23.26 6.66 -5.39
C SER A 29 22.67 7.31 -6.64
N ALA A 30 23.36 8.24 -7.29
CA ALA A 30 22.91 8.86 -8.53
C ALA A 30 22.75 7.84 -9.66
N LEU A 31 23.69 6.89 -9.79
CA LEU A 31 23.58 5.82 -10.78
C LEU A 31 22.35 4.94 -10.53
N VAL A 32 22.13 4.50 -9.28
CA VAL A 32 20.98 3.69 -8.90
C VAL A 32 19.69 4.47 -9.18
N GLN A 33 19.63 5.74 -8.78
CA GLN A 33 18.45 6.57 -9.02
C GLN A 33 18.16 6.72 -10.51
N THR A 34 19.16 7.00 -11.33
CA THR A 34 19.00 7.13 -12.79
C THR A 34 18.49 5.81 -13.40
N ALA A 35 18.99 4.67 -12.93
CA ALA A 35 18.51 3.36 -13.40
C ALA A 35 17.05 3.11 -13.00
N LEU A 36 16.65 3.47 -11.77
CA LEU A 36 15.27 3.37 -11.32
C LEU A 36 14.34 4.30 -12.12
N ASP A 37 14.77 5.53 -12.39
CA ASP A 37 14.00 6.49 -13.19
C ASP A 37 13.79 5.96 -14.63
N PHE A 38 14.83 5.36 -15.23
CA PHE A 38 14.70 4.72 -16.54
C PHE A 38 13.72 3.55 -16.51
N HIS A 39 13.78 2.68 -15.49
CA HIS A 39 12.84 1.58 -15.34
C HIS A 39 11.41 2.10 -15.15
N THR A 40 11.23 3.13 -14.33
CA THR A 40 9.93 3.79 -14.11
C THR A 40 9.35 4.29 -15.43
N ALA A 41 10.14 5.00 -16.24
CA ALA A 41 9.69 5.51 -17.52
C ALA A 41 9.32 4.38 -18.51
N ALA A 42 10.12 3.31 -18.56
CA ALA A 42 9.85 2.16 -19.42
C ALA A 42 8.57 1.40 -19.00
N LEU A 43 8.39 1.17 -17.69
CA LEU A 43 7.19 0.54 -17.15
C LEU A 43 5.95 1.40 -17.38
N ALA A 44 6.03 2.71 -17.15
CA ALA A 44 4.94 3.63 -17.41
C ALA A 44 4.51 3.57 -18.90
N ARG A 45 5.48 3.54 -19.81
CA ARG A 45 5.20 3.41 -21.24
C ARG A 45 4.55 2.08 -21.59
N LEU A 46 5.01 0.98 -20.98
CA LEU A 46 4.40 -0.34 -21.17
C LEU A 46 2.94 -0.36 -20.71
N LEU A 47 2.67 0.19 -19.53
CA LEU A 47 1.29 0.27 -19.01
C LEU A 47 0.39 1.13 -19.89
N GLU A 48 0.93 2.22 -20.43
CA GLU A 48 0.19 3.10 -21.35
C GLU A 48 -0.14 2.37 -22.67
N LEU A 49 0.79 1.61 -23.23
CA LEU A 49 0.53 0.80 -24.41
C LEU A 49 -0.56 -0.24 -24.15
N LEU A 50 -0.53 -0.92 -22.98
CA LEU A 50 -1.56 -1.86 -22.60
C LEU A 50 -2.94 -1.21 -22.48
N ARG A 51 -3.03 0.03 -21.92
CA ARG A 51 -4.31 0.76 -21.84
C ARG A 51 -4.86 1.10 -23.22
N GLN A 52 -4.01 1.36 -24.21
CA GLN A 52 -4.40 1.68 -25.58
C GLN A 52 -4.98 0.47 -26.33
N GLU A 53 -4.71 -0.76 -25.88
CA GLU A 53 -5.29 -2.01 -26.46
C GLU A 53 -6.76 -2.26 -26.04
N GLY A 54 -7.41 -1.32 -25.36
CA GLY A 54 -8.81 -1.43 -24.95
C GLY A 54 -9.07 -2.55 -23.93
N ASP A 55 -10.17 -3.27 -24.06
CA ASP A 55 -10.62 -4.28 -23.08
C ASP A 55 -9.61 -5.39 -22.87
N GLY A 56 -8.91 -5.83 -23.93
CA GLY A 56 -7.86 -6.83 -23.84
C GLY A 56 -6.69 -6.36 -22.98
N GLY A 57 -6.26 -5.13 -23.17
CA GLY A 57 -5.20 -4.51 -22.39
C GLY A 57 -5.60 -4.31 -20.92
N HIS A 58 -6.83 -3.90 -20.64
CA HIS A 58 -7.36 -3.79 -19.27
C HIS A 58 -7.37 -5.13 -18.55
N ALA A 59 -7.80 -6.22 -19.21
CA ALA A 59 -7.79 -7.55 -18.62
C ALA A 59 -6.36 -8.03 -18.28
N VAL A 60 -5.37 -7.70 -19.12
CA VAL A 60 -3.96 -7.98 -18.83
C VAL A 60 -3.48 -7.15 -17.65
N LEU A 61 -3.78 -5.85 -17.60
CA LEU A 61 -3.40 -4.96 -16.49
C LEU A 61 -3.94 -5.46 -15.15
N GLU A 62 -5.20 -5.89 -15.12
CA GLU A 62 -5.82 -6.47 -13.93
C GLU A 62 -5.12 -7.75 -13.50
N LYS A 63 -4.79 -8.63 -14.44
CA LYS A 63 -4.09 -9.88 -14.15
C LYS A 63 -2.67 -9.65 -13.62
N VAL A 64 -1.90 -8.75 -14.23
CA VAL A 64 -0.51 -8.47 -13.81
C VAL A 64 -0.45 -7.73 -12.48
N SER A 65 -1.44 -6.88 -12.17
CA SER A 65 -1.50 -6.19 -10.86
C SER A 65 -1.82 -7.14 -9.70
N ARG A 66 -2.37 -8.32 -9.98
CA ARG A 66 -2.59 -9.37 -8.97
C ARG A 66 -1.39 -10.27 -8.76
N ASP A 67 -0.44 -10.30 -9.68
CA ASP A 67 0.82 -11.04 -9.50
C ASP A 67 1.68 -10.36 -8.44
N GLY A 68 2.06 -11.10 -7.39
CA GLY A 68 2.73 -10.51 -6.23
C GLY A 68 4.04 -9.80 -6.55
N LEU A 69 4.84 -10.34 -7.50
CA LEU A 69 6.12 -9.72 -7.88
C LEU A 69 5.89 -8.45 -8.71
N VAL A 70 5.00 -8.53 -9.72
CA VAL A 70 4.68 -7.39 -10.59
C VAL A 70 4.00 -6.29 -9.79
N ARG A 71 3.04 -6.63 -8.93
CA ARG A 71 2.38 -5.69 -8.03
C ARG A 71 3.40 -4.90 -7.19
N ASN A 72 4.33 -5.61 -6.53
CA ASN A 72 5.34 -4.96 -5.70
C ASN A 72 6.26 -4.03 -6.54
N LEU A 73 6.60 -4.44 -7.76
CA LEU A 73 7.35 -3.60 -8.68
C LEU A 73 6.58 -2.34 -9.06
N LEU A 74 5.31 -2.47 -9.42
CA LEU A 74 4.45 -1.33 -9.78
C LEU A 74 4.27 -0.37 -8.60
N LEU A 75 4.10 -0.90 -7.38
CA LEU A 75 4.01 -0.09 -6.16
C LEU A 75 5.33 0.65 -5.87
N LEU A 76 6.48 -0.04 -6.01
CA LEU A 76 7.80 0.57 -5.84
C LEU A 76 8.02 1.79 -6.76
N HIS A 77 7.49 1.71 -7.98
CA HIS A 77 7.60 2.78 -8.98
C HIS A 77 6.41 3.76 -8.99
N GLY A 78 5.45 3.63 -8.07
CA GLY A 78 4.25 4.49 -8.03
C GLY A 78 3.35 4.33 -9.26
N LEU A 79 3.38 3.17 -9.91
CA LEU A 79 2.70 2.89 -11.18
C LEU A 79 1.53 1.90 -11.04
N HIS A 80 1.14 1.55 -9.82
CA HIS A 80 0.03 0.60 -9.62
C HIS A 80 -1.28 1.18 -10.21
N PRO A 81 -2.03 0.41 -11.03
CA PRO A 81 -3.23 0.92 -11.72
C PRO A 81 -4.38 1.28 -10.78
N ALA A 82 -4.50 0.60 -9.64
CA ALA A 82 -5.46 0.94 -8.60
C ALA A 82 -4.84 1.96 -7.63
N ASP A 83 -5.60 2.99 -7.29
CA ASP A 83 -5.20 3.97 -6.29
C ASP A 83 -5.17 3.38 -4.86
N LEU A 84 -4.65 4.14 -3.92
CA LEU A 84 -4.49 3.71 -2.54
C LEU A 84 -5.83 3.36 -1.89
N GLU A 85 -6.86 4.15 -2.17
CA GLU A 85 -8.21 3.94 -1.63
C GLU A 85 -8.81 2.62 -2.12
N THR A 86 -8.71 2.34 -3.42
CA THR A 86 -9.20 1.10 -4.02
C THR A 86 -8.47 -0.11 -3.43
N ARG A 87 -7.13 -0.08 -3.36
CA ARG A 87 -6.32 -1.16 -2.79
C ARG A 87 -6.65 -1.42 -1.32
N THR A 88 -6.79 -0.36 -0.54
CA THR A 88 -7.18 -0.46 0.87
C THR A 88 -8.58 -1.07 1.02
N ARG A 89 -9.55 -0.60 0.22
CA ARG A 89 -10.92 -1.13 0.25
C ARG A 89 -10.95 -2.61 -0.11
N GLU A 90 -10.19 -3.05 -1.09
CA GLU A 90 -10.06 -4.46 -1.47
C GLU A 90 -9.41 -5.30 -0.37
N ALA A 91 -8.36 -4.79 0.29
CA ALA A 91 -7.73 -5.45 1.44
C ALA A 91 -8.73 -5.67 2.58
N LEU A 92 -9.46 -4.63 2.95
CA LEU A 92 -10.49 -4.71 4.00
C LEU A 92 -11.64 -5.63 3.61
N ALA A 93 -12.08 -5.61 2.35
CA ALA A 93 -13.15 -6.49 1.86
C ALA A 93 -12.76 -7.97 1.97
N ARG A 94 -11.50 -8.33 1.69
CA ARG A 94 -11.01 -9.72 1.88
C ARG A 94 -10.95 -10.13 3.33
N LEU A 95 -10.71 -9.19 4.25
CA LEU A 95 -10.65 -9.45 5.68
C LEU A 95 -12.03 -9.53 6.33
N GLN A 96 -13.06 -8.91 5.75
CA GLN A 96 -14.43 -8.86 6.30
C GLN A 96 -15.01 -10.22 6.74
N PRO A 97 -14.88 -11.33 5.97
CA PRO A 97 -15.41 -12.62 6.41
C PRO A 97 -14.77 -13.10 7.72
N LEU A 98 -13.46 -12.89 7.89
CA LEU A 98 -12.76 -13.22 9.12
C LEU A 98 -13.23 -12.34 10.27
N LEU A 99 -13.33 -11.04 10.09
CA LEU A 99 -13.81 -10.11 11.11
C LEU A 99 -15.23 -10.43 11.56
N ARG A 100 -16.12 -10.72 10.61
CA ARG A 100 -17.51 -11.12 10.92
C ARG A 100 -17.58 -12.40 11.75
N SER A 101 -16.72 -13.37 11.47
CA SER A 101 -16.64 -14.60 12.28
C SER A 101 -16.22 -14.33 13.72
N GLN A 102 -15.57 -13.20 13.99
CA GLN A 102 -15.14 -12.73 15.30
C GLN A 102 -16.08 -11.66 15.89
N GLY A 103 -17.25 -11.45 15.28
CA GLY A 103 -18.23 -10.46 15.72
C GLY A 103 -17.77 -9.00 15.51
N ALA A 104 -16.96 -8.76 14.47
CA ALA A 104 -16.45 -7.44 14.14
C ALA A 104 -16.67 -7.09 12.67
N GLU A 105 -16.70 -5.79 12.38
CA GLU A 105 -16.72 -5.23 11.02
C GLU A 105 -15.77 -4.04 10.96
N VAL A 106 -15.14 -3.85 9.79
CA VAL A 106 -14.28 -2.71 9.54
C VAL A 106 -14.85 -1.85 8.42
N GLU A 107 -14.80 -0.54 8.59
CA GLU A 107 -15.20 0.45 7.59
C GLU A 107 -14.01 1.35 7.27
N LEU A 108 -13.80 1.63 5.98
CA LEU A 108 -12.83 2.63 5.52
C LEU A 108 -13.47 4.01 5.64
N VAL A 109 -12.92 4.84 6.52
CA VAL A 109 -13.44 6.20 6.77
C VAL A 109 -12.79 7.23 5.86
N ALA A 110 -11.47 7.18 5.71
CA ALA A 110 -10.73 8.12 4.87
C ALA A 110 -9.37 7.54 4.47
N VAL A 111 -8.86 8.04 3.35
CA VAL A 111 -7.50 7.83 2.87
C VAL A 111 -6.88 9.20 2.58
N ALA A 112 -5.70 9.46 3.09
CA ALA A 112 -4.98 10.71 2.86
C ALA A 112 -3.48 10.41 2.76
N ASP A 113 -2.87 10.78 1.65
CA ASP A 113 -1.43 10.60 1.34
C ASP A 113 -0.93 9.17 1.63
N ASP A 114 -0.30 8.97 2.79
CA ASP A 114 0.24 7.70 3.28
C ASP A 114 -0.47 7.18 4.56
N ALA A 115 -1.63 7.74 4.89
CA ALA A 115 -2.43 7.38 6.06
C ALA A 115 -3.82 6.88 5.69
N VAL A 116 -4.28 5.86 6.40
CA VAL A 116 -5.61 5.26 6.24
C VAL A 116 -6.35 5.32 7.57
N ARG A 117 -7.59 5.83 7.55
CA ARG A 117 -8.48 5.83 8.71
C ARG A 117 -9.54 4.76 8.57
N VAL A 118 -9.63 3.91 9.57
CA VAL A 118 -10.62 2.83 9.61
C VAL A 118 -11.42 2.90 10.92
N CYS A 119 -12.70 2.56 10.85
CA CYS A 119 -13.55 2.37 11.99
C CYS A 119 -13.79 0.87 12.22
N LEU A 120 -13.47 0.37 13.42
CA LEU A 120 -13.70 -1.02 13.81
C LEU A 120 -14.94 -1.08 14.70
N HIS A 121 -15.97 -1.72 14.19
CA HIS A 121 -17.22 -1.98 14.91
C HIS A 121 -17.17 -3.38 15.51
N GLN A 122 -17.49 -3.51 16.80
CA GLN A 122 -17.69 -4.82 17.45
C GLN A 122 -19.17 -4.99 17.80
N SER A 123 -19.77 -6.06 17.31
CA SER A 123 -21.08 -6.51 17.75
C SER A 123 -20.87 -7.57 18.83
N GLY A 124 -21.36 -7.33 20.04
CA GLY A 124 -21.09 -8.12 21.25
C GLY A 124 -21.61 -9.58 21.25
N SER A 125 -21.71 -10.23 20.11
CA SER A 125 -22.21 -11.59 19.93
C SER A 125 -21.17 -12.47 19.25
N GLY A 126 -20.27 -13.03 20.04
CA GLY A 126 -19.25 -13.97 19.56
C GLY A 126 -18.15 -14.18 20.59
N TYR A 127 -17.23 -15.10 20.35
CA TYR A 127 -15.94 -15.18 21.06
C TYR A 127 -15.08 -13.99 20.56
N PRO A 128 -14.96 -12.90 21.32
CA PRO A 128 -14.27 -11.73 20.78
C PRO A 128 -12.77 -12.02 20.76
N ALA A 129 -12.20 -12.03 19.57
CA ALA A 129 -10.77 -11.76 19.47
C ALA A 129 -10.50 -10.41 20.16
N SER A 130 -9.35 -10.27 20.80
CA SER A 130 -9.02 -8.99 21.42
C SER A 130 -9.01 -7.88 20.35
N VAL A 131 -9.45 -6.69 20.70
CA VAL A 131 -9.39 -5.52 19.79
C VAL A 131 -8.01 -5.37 19.15
N GLN A 132 -6.97 -5.65 19.93
CA GLN A 132 -5.59 -5.61 19.43
C GLN A 132 -5.31 -6.65 18.36
N THR A 133 -5.83 -7.87 18.48
CA THR A 133 -5.67 -8.91 17.46
C THR A 133 -6.36 -8.51 16.17
N LEU A 134 -7.56 -7.93 16.26
CA LEU A 134 -8.30 -7.45 15.08
C LEU A 134 -7.58 -6.27 14.40
N ARG A 135 -7.05 -5.33 15.20
CA ARG A 135 -6.26 -4.21 14.67
C ARG A 135 -5.00 -4.71 13.96
N ALA A 136 -4.25 -5.61 14.57
CA ALA A 136 -3.05 -6.20 13.94
C ALA A 136 -3.38 -6.90 12.61
N ALA A 137 -4.50 -7.64 12.52
CA ALA A 137 -4.94 -8.27 11.30
C ALA A 137 -5.32 -7.25 10.20
N ILE A 138 -5.93 -6.12 10.60
CA ILE A 138 -6.24 -5.03 9.67
C ILE A 138 -4.95 -4.36 9.16
N GLU A 139 -4.03 -4.03 10.06
CA GLU A 139 -2.73 -3.44 9.70
C GLU A 139 -1.93 -4.35 8.78
N GLU A 140 -1.90 -5.66 9.05
CA GLU A 140 -1.23 -6.65 8.21
C GLU A 140 -1.89 -6.71 6.81
N ALA A 141 -3.21 -6.78 6.73
CA ALA A 141 -3.94 -6.85 5.46
C ALA A 141 -3.73 -5.58 4.62
N VAL A 142 -3.80 -4.40 5.25
CA VAL A 142 -3.54 -3.12 4.58
C VAL A 142 -2.08 -3.05 4.14
N GLY A 143 -1.12 -3.39 5.00
CA GLY A 143 0.31 -3.37 4.68
C GLY A 143 0.70 -4.33 3.54
N ALA A 144 0.00 -5.46 3.41
CA ALA A 144 0.23 -6.41 2.31
C ALA A 144 -0.19 -5.87 0.94
N ASP A 145 -1.28 -5.11 0.86
CA ASP A 145 -1.85 -4.63 -0.40
C ASP A 145 -1.58 -3.15 -0.70
N ALA A 146 -1.28 -2.39 0.32
CA ALA A 146 -0.95 -0.97 0.26
C ALA A 146 0.31 -0.66 1.09
N PRO A 147 1.50 -1.17 0.69
CA PRO A 147 2.74 -0.99 1.43
C PRO A 147 3.24 0.47 1.46
N ASP A 148 2.64 1.35 0.71
CA ASP A 148 2.80 2.79 0.74
C ASP A 148 2.03 3.46 1.90
N VAL A 149 1.12 2.74 2.57
CA VAL A 149 0.51 3.20 3.84
C VAL A 149 1.54 3.12 4.96
N ARG A 150 1.80 4.24 5.60
CA ARG A 150 2.68 4.33 6.78
C ARG A 150 1.94 4.32 8.09
N LEU A 151 0.65 4.71 8.07
CA LEU A 151 -0.14 4.85 9.26
C LEU A 151 -1.57 4.33 9.04
N VAL A 152 -2.01 3.41 9.89
CA VAL A 152 -3.42 3.01 9.98
C VAL A 152 -3.98 3.58 11.27
N GLU A 153 -4.85 4.57 11.16
CA GLU A 153 -5.53 5.20 12.30
C GLU A 153 -6.87 4.51 12.55
N PHE A 154 -7.07 4.08 13.79
CA PHE A 154 -8.35 3.53 14.23
C PHE A 154 -9.18 4.64 14.89
N VAL A 155 -10.30 4.97 14.27
CA VAL A 155 -11.24 5.95 14.82
C VAL A 155 -12.37 5.21 15.56
N GLU A 156 -12.88 5.81 16.62
CA GLU A 156 -14.03 5.27 17.33
C GLU A 156 -15.30 5.40 16.48
N PRO A 157 -16.21 4.42 16.54
CA PRO A 157 -17.51 4.55 15.89
C PRO A 157 -18.21 5.78 16.45
N GLY A 158 -18.44 6.78 15.59
CA GLY A 158 -19.28 7.91 15.93
C GLY A 158 -20.71 7.44 16.28
N PRO A 159 -21.52 8.20 17.03
CA PRO A 159 -22.89 7.83 17.31
C PRO A 159 -23.62 7.56 15.99
N ALA A 160 -24.24 6.38 15.90
CA ALA A 160 -24.94 5.89 14.73
C ALA A 160 -25.96 6.93 14.22
N GLY A 161 -25.66 7.53 13.10
CA GLY A 161 -26.61 8.45 12.44
C GLY A 161 -26.01 9.75 11.94
N SER A 162 -25.07 9.69 11.00
CA SER A 162 -24.91 10.79 10.04
C SER A 162 -24.13 10.31 8.81
N ALA A 163 -24.87 9.76 7.85
CA ALA A 163 -24.44 9.76 6.45
C ALA A 163 -24.51 11.22 5.98
N ALA A 164 -23.46 11.98 6.28
CA ALA A 164 -23.29 13.32 5.75
C ALA A 164 -21.86 13.41 5.22
N THR A 165 -21.77 13.44 3.92
CA THR A 165 -20.63 13.87 3.14
C THR A 165 -20.14 15.23 3.64
N SER A 166 -19.36 15.26 4.69
CA SER A 166 -18.62 16.46 5.12
C SER A 166 -17.18 16.33 4.69
N ARG A 167 -16.89 16.93 3.54
CA ARG A 167 -15.54 17.34 3.20
C ARG A 167 -15.10 18.36 4.25
N VAL A 168 -14.39 17.90 5.26
CA VAL A 168 -13.64 18.82 6.14
C VAL A 168 -12.35 19.15 5.40
N PRO A 169 -12.11 20.41 5.01
CA PRO A 169 -10.82 20.79 4.44
C PRO A 169 -9.75 20.65 5.53
N LEU A 170 -8.71 19.88 5.22
CA LEU A 170 -7.52 19.78 6.07
C LEU A 170 -6.85 21.15 6.14
N PRO A 171 -6.37 21.59 7.34
CA PRO A 171 -5.61 22.81 7.45
C PRO A 171 -4.30 22.69 6.67
N VAL A 172 -4.13 23.54 5.66
CA VAL A 172 -2.87 23.73 4.94
C VAL A 172 -1.86 24.27 5.94
N LEU A 173 -0.92 23.45 6.39
CA LEU A 173 0.25 23.92 7.11
C LEU A 173 1.15 24.66 6.10
N ALA A 174 1.12 25.99 6.17
CA ALA A 174 2.07 26.84 5.48
C ALA A 174 3.49 26.48 5.94
N ARG A 175 4.33 26.12 5.00
CA ARG A 175 5.78 26.03 5.21
C ARG A 175 6.37 27.43 5.29
N PRO A 176 7.34 27.67 6.21
CA PRO A 176 8.14 28.90 6.20
C PRO A 176 9.11 28.94 5.03
#